data_df86edb562f9721893f0396a00de79cf
#
_entry.id   df86edb562f9721893f0396a00de79cf
#
_cell.length_a   1.000
_cell.length_b   1.000
_cell.length_c   1.000
_cell.angle_alpha   90.00
_cell.angle_beta   90.00
_cell.angle_gamma   90.00
#
_symmetry.space_group_name_H-M   'P 1'
#
loop_
_entity.id
_entity.type
_entity.pdbx_description
1 polymer ?
#
loop_
_entity_poly.entity_id
_entity_poly.type
_entity_poly.pdbx_seq_one_letter_code
_entity_poly.pdbx_strand_id
1 'polypeptide(L)'
;MSEKTSEIGINGMAHVILTVSQFDKARSFYSSLLPKFGMVCVSDGPDFCYHVGARTAIGVRRCDPEFEDERFKQYRVGLHHLCLRGRSREDIDKTAVLAAELGATIIRGPEERDWAKGYYYVLFEDPDGIRFEVSFIPGAGLLKTGESFGSSSDYIRVGGKDVNKSSLLQNHVKGGES
;
A
#
# COMPACT_ATOMS: atom_id res chain seq x y z
N MET A 1 7.70 -8.96 -34.05
CA MET A 1 6.83 -9.00 -32.84
C MET A 1 5.84 -7.86 -33.01
N SER A 2 4.56 -8.12 -33.27
CA SER A 2 3.57 -7.06 -33.41
C SER A 2 3.38 -6.40 -32.06
N GLU A 3 3.63 -5.10 -31.97
CA GLU A 3 3.17 -4.30 -30.83
C GLU A 3 1.64 -4.49 -30.74
N LYS A 4 1.19 -5.10 -29.66
CA LYS A 4 -0.22 -5.06 -29.30
C LYS A 4 -0.52 -3.61 -28.91
N THR A 5 -0.97 -2.82 -29.85
CA THR A 5 -1.60 -1.53 -29.58
C THR A 5 -2.88 -1.79 -28.80
N SER A 6 -2.95 -1.29 -27.57
CA SER A 6 -4.19 -1.34 -26.78
C SER A 6 -5.26 -0.49 -27.46
N GLU A 7 -6.52 -0.96 -27.49
CA GLU A 7 -7.64 -0.19 -28.04
C GLU A 7 -7.89 1.12 -27.28
N ILE A 8 -7.58 1.11 -25.99
CA ILE A 8 -7.68 2.29 -25.12
C ILE A 8 -6.30 2.54 -24.48
N GLY A 9 -5.76 3.72 -24.69
CA GLY A 9 -4.47 4.14 -24.15
C GLY A 9 -4.60 4.57 -22.69
N ILE A 10 -4.22 3.70 -21.75
CA ILE A 10 -4.10 4.03 -20.32
C ILE A 10 -2.61 4.16 -19.97
N ASN A 11 -2.23 5.30 -19.38
CA ASN A 11 -0.85 5.60 -19.00
C ASN A 11 -0.61 5.50 -17.49
N GLY A 12 -1.31 4.59 -16.83
CA GLY A 12 -1.16 4.34 -15.39
C GLY A 12 -2.19 5.07 -14.52
N MET A 13 -1.91 5.14 -13.23
CA MET A 13 -2.78 5.78 -12.24
C MET A 13 -2.43 7.27 -12.13
N ALA A 14 -3.38 8.16 -12.45
CA ALA A 14 -3.17 9.60 -12.35
C ALA A 14 -3.15 10.07 -10.90
N HIS A 15 -4.13 9.65 -10.09
CA HIS A 15 -4.21 10.00 -8.67
C HIS A 15 -5.04 8.99 -7.88
N VAL A 16 -4.91 9.10 -6.55
CA VAL A 16 -5.82 8.50 -5.57
C VAL A 16 -6.26 9.57 -4.58
N ILE A 17 -7.53 9.53 -4.17
CA ILE A 17 -8.06 10.40 -3.11
C ILE A 17 -8.48 9.50 -1.95
N LEU A 18 -7.92 9.79 -0.78
CA LEU A 18 -8.21 9.09 0.46
C LEU A 18 -9.19 9.92 1.27
N THR A 19 -10.28 9.33 1.70
CA THR A 19 -11.20 9.95 2.66
C THR A 19 -10.83 9.49 4.06
N VAL A 20 -10.59 10.44 4.96
CA VAL A 20 -10.08 10.21 6.31
C VAL A 20 -11.00 10.81 7.35
N SER A 21 -11.14 10.17 8.50
CA SER A 21 -11.94 10.66 9.61
C SER A 21 -11.14 11.58 10.55
N GLN A 22 -9.82 11.36 10.67
CA GLN A 22 -8.93 12.21 11.45
C GLN A 22 -8.13 13.18 10.56
N PHE A 23 -8.85 14.05 9.83
CA PHE A 23 -8.25 14.85 8.77
C PHE A 23 -7.02 15.65 9.20
N ASP A 24 -7.02 16.32 10.35
CA ASP A 24 -5.90 17.15 10.77
C ASP A 24 -4.64 16.32 11.07
N LYS A 25 -4.81 15.13 11.64
CA LYS A 25 -3.71 14.18 11.84
C LYS A 25 -3.21 13.61 10.50
N ALA A 26 -4.12 13.19 9.64
CA ALA A 26 -3.79 12.66 8.32
C ALA A 26 -3.10 13.73 7.47
N ARG A 27 -3.62 14.97 7.46
CA ARG A 27 -2.99 16.11 6.78
C ARG A 27 -1.55 16.32 7.25
N SER A 28 -1.32 16.37 8.56
CA SER A 28 0.03 16.51 9.13
C SER A 28 0.96 15.36 8.71
N PHE A 29 0.46 14.13 8.79
CA PHE A 29 1.19 12.94 8.40
C PHE A 29 1.58 12.97 6.91
N TYR A 30 0.62 13.17 6.01
CA TYR A 30 0.87 13.16 4.57
C TYR A 30 1.69 14.37 4.10
N SER A 31 1.50 15.55 4.70
CA SER A 31 2.31 16.74 4.40
C SER A 31 3.77 16.59 4.85
N SER A 32 4.05 15.68 5.77
CA SER A 32 5.42 15.36 6.19
C SER A 32 6.01 14.19 5.37
N LEU A 33 5.22 13.18 5.04
CA LEU A 33 5.65 11.96 4.34
C LEU A 33 5.84 12.18 2.83
N LEU A 34 4.83 12.74 2.15
CA LEU A 34 4.78 12.79 0.68
C LEU A 34 5.89 13.65 0.05
N PRO A 35 6.33 14.78 0.63
CA PRO A 35 7.49 15.50 0.13
C PRO A 35 8.79 14.68 0.14
N LYS A 36 8.94 13.75 1.08
CA LYS A 36 10.09 12.83 1.12
C LYS A 36 10.05 11.80 -0.01
N PHE A 37 8.87 11.55 -0.57
CA PHE A 37 8.69 10.75 -1.80
C PHE A 37 8.81 11.58 -3.09
N GLY A 38 9.19 12.86 -2.99
CA GLY A 38 9.34 13.76 -4.14
C GLY A 38 8.02 14.32 -4.67
N MET A 39 6.99 14.35 -3.84
CA MET A 39 5.72 15.00 -4.17
C MET A 39 5.67 16.43 -3.63
N VAL A 40 5.05 17.33 -4.39
CA VAL A 40 4.85 18.74 -4.03
C VAL A 40 3.40 18.96 -3.64
N CYS A 41 3.18 19.63 -2.52
CA CYS A 41 1.85 20.06 -2.12
C CYS A 41 1.39 21.17 -3.08
N VAL A 42 0.29 20.96 -3.79
CA VAL A 42 -0.29 21.93 -4.74
C VAL A 42 -1.64 22.48 -4.27
N SER A 43 -2.23 21.88 -3.24
CA SER A 43 -3.42 22.36 -2.57
C SER A 43 -3.37 21.96 -1.11
N ASP A 44 -3.69 22.91 -0.22
CA ASP A 44 -3.70 22.70 1.24
C ASP A 44 -4.81 23.56 1.86
N GLY A 45 -5.97 22.95 2.04
CA GLY A 45 -7.18 23.60 2.56
C GLY A 45 -7.69 22.97 3.86
N PRO A 46 -8.79 23.46 4.41
CA PRO A 46 -9.36 23.00 5.67
C PRO A 46 -9.90 21.57 5.62
N ASP A 47 -10.34 21.10 4.44
CA ASP A 47 -10.98 19.79 4.26
C ASP A 47 -10.34 18.93 3.17
N PHE A 48 -9.27 19.43 2.53
CA PHE A 48 -8.60 18.76 1.43
C PHE A 48 -7.16 19.23 1.28
N CYS A 49 -6.23 18.28 1.13
CA CYS A 49 -4.88 18.57 0.67
C CYS A 49 -4.49 17.63 -0.49
N TYR A 50 -3.61 18.11 -1.37
CA TYR A 50 -3.26 17.41 -2.60
C TYR A 50 -1.77 17.56 -2.93
N HIS A 51 -1.10 16.43 -3.11
CA HIS A 51 0.32 16.34 -3.42
C HIS A 51 0.53 15.66 -4.76
N VAL A 52 1.37 16.24 -5.61
CA VAL A 52 1.65 15.78 -6.98
C VAL A 52 3.13 15.48 -7.14
N GLY A 53 3.46 14.34 -7.72
CA GLY A 53 4.83 13.92 -7.98
C GLY A 53 4.93 12.42 -8.17
N ALA A 54 6.14 11.89 -8.34
CA ALA A 54 6.39 10.45 -8.51
C ALA A 54 5.49 9.78 -9.57
N ARG A 55 5.06 10.52 -10.60
CA ARG A 55 4.15 10.12 -11.69
C ARG A 55 2.72 9.78 -11.25
N THR A 56 2.29 10.29 -10.11
CA THR A 56 0.94 10.15 -9.58
C THR A 56 0.59 11.35 -8.71
N ALA A 57 -0.57 11.34 -8.10
CA ALA A 57 -0.90 12.30 -7.06
C ALA A 57 -1.69 11.60 -5.94
N ILE A 58 -1.56 12.13 -4.73
CA ILE A 58 -2.30 11.67 -3.55
C ILE A 58 -3.03 12.86 -2.96
N GLY A 59 -4.36 12.73 -2.88
CA GLY A 59 -5.23 13.65 -2.18
C GLY A 59 -5.73 13.04 -0.89
N VAL A 60 -5.92 13.87 0.11
CA VAL A 60 -6.54 13.51 1.38
C VAL A 60 -7.69 14.47 1.63
N ARG A 61 -8.88 13.94 1.87
CA ARG A 61 -10.07 14.72 2.16
C ARG A 61 -10.71 14.30 3.48
N ARG A 62 -11.34 15.25 4.15
CA ARG A 62 -12.17 14.98 5.33
C ARG A 62 -13.38 14.14 4.93
N CYS A 63 -13.78 13.20 5.77
CA CYS A 63 -15.04 12.49 5.62
C CYS A 63 -16.23 13.41 5.96
N ASP A 64 -17.43 12.97 5.61
CA ASP A 64 -18.64 13.62 6.08
C ASP A 64 -18.80 13.41 7.59
N PRO A 65 -19.46 14.35 8.33
CA PRO A 65 -19.55 14.29 9.80
C PRO A 65 -20.10 12.99 10.37
N GLU A 66 -21.00 12.33 9.64
CA GLU A 66 -21.58 11.05 10.06
C GLU A 66 -20.56 9.88 10.15
N PHE A 67 -19.35 10.03 9.55
CA PHE A 67 -18.31 9.01 9.51
C PHE A 67 -17.07 9.35 10.35
N GLU A 68 -17.09 10.41 11.16
CA GLU A 68 -15.91 10.87 11.94
C GLU A 68 -15.41 9.82 12.95
N ASP A 69 -16.31 8.95 13.43
CA ASP A 69 -15.96 7.87 14.35
C ASP A 69 -15.51 6.59 13.65
N GLU A 70 -15.58 6.51 12.32
CA GLU A 70 -15.14 5.36 11.56
C GLU A 70 -13.62 5.34 11.39
N ARG A 71 -13.08 4.13 11.23
CA ARG A 71 -11.68 3.88 10.85
C ARG A 71 -11.64 2.92 9.69
N PHE A 72 -10.62 3.05 8.87
CA PHE A 72 -10.43 2.19 7.71
C PHE A 72 -10.31 0.72 8.12
N LYS A 73 -10.91 -0.15 7.31
CA LYS A 73 -10.84 -1.61 7.47
C LYS A 73 -10.62 -2.26 6.11
N GLN A 74 -9.38 -2.67 5.84
CA GLN A 74 -8.96 -3.20 4.55
C GLN A 74 -9.71 -4.46 4.07
N TYR A 75 -10.41 -5.16 4.94
CA TYR A 75 -11.20 -6.35 4.58
C TYR A 75 -12.69 -6.04 4.32
N ARG A 76 -13.08 -4.77 4.39
CA ARG A 76 -14.36 -4.32 3.83
C ARG A 76 -14.25 -4.21 2.31
N VAL A 77 -15.39 -4.28 1.63
CA VAL A 77 -15.44 -4.04 0.18
C VAL A 77 -14.89 -2.64 -0.13
N GLY A 78 -13.89 -2.57 -1.02
CA GLY A 78 -13.22 -1.33 -1.40
C GLY A 78 -11.71 -1.51 -1.52
N LEU A 79 -10.95 -0.54 -1.07
CA LEU A 79 -9.49 -0.56 -1.10
C LEU A 79 -8.96 -1.54 -0.04
N HIS A 80 -8.01 -2.41 -0.42
CA HIS A 80 -7.25 -3.21 0.54
C HIS A 80 -6.01 -2.46 1.03
N HIS A 81 -5.19 -1.95 0.13
CA HIS A 81 -4.03 -1.10 0.40
C HIS A 81 -3.64 -0.33 -0.87
N LEU A 82 -2.86 0.72 -0.70
CA LEU A 82 -2.19 1.44 -1.78
C LEU A 82 -0.72 1.07 -1.77
N CYS A 83 -0.17 0.68 -2.94
CA CYS A 83 1.24 0.36 -3.09
C CYS A 83 1.95 1.37 -3.98
N LEU A 84 3.04 1.95 -3.48
CA LEU A 84 3.96 2.81 -4.22
C LEU A 84 5.24 2.04 -4.54
N ARG A 85 5.84 2.35 -5.69
CA ARG A 85 7.07 1.70 -6.11
C ARG A 85 8.30 2.50 -5.65
N GLY A 86 9.11 1.92 -4.78
CA GLY A 86 10.46 2.40 -4.43
C GLY A 86 11.47 2.10 -5.54
N ARG A 87 12.60 2.78 -5.52
CA ARG A 87 13.68 2.62 -6.51
C ARG A 87 14.75 1.63 -6.05
N SER A 88 14.88 1.40 -4.75
CA SER A 88 15.89 0.54 -4.14
C SER A 88 15.37 -0.07 -2.83
N ARG A 89 16.07 -1.09 -2.32
CA ARG A 89 15.81 -1.64 -0.97
C ARG A 89 16.06 -0.58 0.12
N GLU A 90 17.10 0.23 -0.05
CA GLU A 90 17.43 1.32 0.87
C GLU A 90 16.29 2.35 0.99
N ASP A 91 15.57 2.64 -0.10
CA ASP A 91 14.40 3.53 -0.05
C ASP A 91 13.26 2.91 0.77
N ILE A 92 13.11 1.57 0.74
CA ILE A 92 12.12 0.87 1.57
C ILE A 92 12.51 0.97 3.05
N ASP A 93 13.79 0.75 3.38
CA ASP A 93 14.30 0.87 4.76
C ASP A 93 14.10 2.28 5.30
N LYS A 94 14.47 3.30 4.53
CA LYS A 94 14.25 4.72 4.87
C LYS A 94 12.77 5.05 5.05
N THR A 95 11.91 4.47 4.22
CA THR A 95 10.46 4.67 4.33
C THR A 95 9.92 4.11 5.63
N ALA A 96 10.36 2.93 6.05
CA ALA A 96 9.91 2.32 7.29
C ALA A 96 10.28 3.18 8.52
N VAL A 97 11.52 3.67 8.56
CA VAL A 97 11.98 4.57 9.64
C VAL A 97 11.17 5.85 9.66
N LEU A 98 11.05 6.52 8.50
CA LEU A 98 10.31 7.78 8.38
C LEU A 98 8.83 7.62 8.76
N ALA A 99 8.17 6.57 8.26
CA ALA A 99 6.76 6.32 8.57
C ALA A 99 6.55 6.12 10.07
N ALA A 100 7.42 5.35 10.73
CA ALA A 100 7.37 5.14 12.18
C ALA A 100 7.60 6.45 12.96
N GLU A 101 8.58 7.27 12.57
CA GLU A 101 8.85 8.59 13.17
C GLU A 101 7.65 9.55 13.04
N LEU A 102 6.89 9.45 11.96
CA LEU A 102 5.68 10.24 11.72
C LEU A 102 4.42 9.65 12.40
N GLY A 103 4.57 8.56 13.15
CA GLY A 103 3.48 7.96 13.92
C GLY A 103 2.64 6.92 13.16
N ALA A 104 3.11 6.43 12.02
CA ALA A 104 2.48 5.30 11.34
C ALA A 104 2.67 4.00 12.15
N THR A 105 1.73 3.08 12.03
CA THR A 105 1.86 1.74 12.57
C THR A 105 2.50 0.83 11.53
N ILE A 106 3.73 0.37 11.77
CA ILE A 106 4.38 -0.62 10.89
C ILE A 106 3.70 -1.96 11.10
N ILE A 107 3.06 -2.46 10.05
CA ILE A 107 2.37 -3.75 10.05
C ILE A 107 3.32 -4.88 9.69
N ARG A 108 4.26 -4.59 8.74
CA ARG A 108 5.18 -5.60 8.25
C ARG A 108 6.37 -4.99 7.49
N GLY A 109 7.49 -5.70 7.54
CA GLY A 109 8.72 -5.27 6.86
C GLY A 109 9.50 -4.19 7.62
N PRO A 110 10.61 -3.70 7.05
CA PRO A 110 11.15 -4.07 5.73
C PRO A 110 11.55 -5.54 5.64
N GLU A 111 11.07 -6.24 4.63
CA GLU A 111 11.37 -7.67 4.44
C GLU A 111 11.22 -8.11 2.98
N GLU A 112 11.87 -9.22 2.63
CA GLU A 112 11.69 -9.86 1.33
C GLU A 112 10.52 -10.85 1.36
N ARG A 113 9.81 -10.96 0.24
CA ARG A 113 8.73 -11.94 0.02
C ARG A 113 8.86 -12.61 -1.33
N ASP A 114 8.29 -13.78 -1.43
CA ASP A 114 8.30 -14.65 -2.61
C ASP A 114 7.16 -14.36 -3.61
N TRP A 115 6.47 -13.23 -3.49
CA TRP A 115 5.45 -12.79 -4.47
C TRP A 115 6.06 -12.55 -5.85
N ALA A 116 7.30 -12.03 -5.86
CA ALA A 116 8.15 -11.96 -7.03
C ALA A 116 9.61 -12.02 -6.57
N LYS A 117 10.50 -12.44 -7.44
CA LYS A 117 11.92 -12.55 -7.13
C LYS A 117 12.51 -11.18 -6.74
N GLY A 118 13.02 -11.10 -5.51
CA GLY A 118 13.60 -9.87 -4.97
C GLY A 118 12.58 -8.83 -4.55
N TYR A 119 11.30 -9.20 -4.39
CA TYR A 119 10.25 -8.34 -3.85
C TYR A 119 10.61 -7.95 -2.42
N TYR A 120 10.88 -6.67 -2.18
CA TYR A 120 11.22 -6.13 -0.88
C TYR A 120 10.29 -4.98 -0.54
N TYR A 121 9.69 -4.97 0.65
CA TYR A 121 8.62 -4.02 0.96
C TYR A 121 8.51 -3.69 2.43
N VAL A 122 7.82 -2.58 2.70
CA VAL A 122 7.26 -2.22 3.99
C VAL A 122 5.76 -1.96 3.84
N LEU A 123 4.98 -2.42 4.80
CA LEU A 123 3.54 -2.18 4.92
C LEU A 123 3.26 -1.46 6.24
N PHE A 124 2.59 -0.32 6.18
CA PHE A 124 2.24 0.49 7.35
C PHE A 124 0.82 1.05 7.25
N GLU A 125 0.28 1.46 8.36
CA GLU A 125 -1.01 2.14 8.48
C GLU A 125 -0.82 3.60 8.82
N ASP A 126 -1.58 4.47 8.13
CA ASP A 126 -1.71 5.89 8.45
C ASP A 126 -2.54 6.11 9.74
N PRO A 127 -2.77 7.36 10.20
CA PRO A 127 -3.57 7.64 11.40
C PRO A 127 -5.02 7.11 11.37
N ASP A 128 -5.60 6.88 10.20
CA ASP A 128 -6.93 6.32 10.02
C ASP A 128 -6.94 4.80 9.80
N GLY A 129 -5.76 4.16 9.78
CA GLY A 129 -5.59 2.74 9.53
C GLY A 129 -5.56 2.39 8.04
N ILE A 130 -5.49 3.38 7.13
CA ILE A 130 -5.35 3.14 5.70
C ILE A 130 -3.96 2.57 5.44
N ARG A 131 -3.92 1.40 4.77
CA ARG A 131 -2.66 0.72 4.51
C ARG A 131 -1.94 1.26 3.29
N PHE A 132 -0.69 1.59 3.52
CA PHE A 132 0.30 1.90 2.50
C PHE A 132 1.36 0.81 2.47
N GLU A 133 1.66 0.38 1.26
CA GLU A 133 2.83 -0.43 0.95
C GLU A 133 3.81 0.41 0.13
N VAL A 134 5.09 0.29 0.43
CA VAL A 134 6.14 0.75 -0.48
C VAL A 134 7.00 -0.45 -0.81
N SER A 135 7.11 -0.78 -2.10
CA SER A 135 7.79 -1.98 -2.55
C SER A 135 8.84 -1.70 -3.61
N PHE A 136 9.87 -2.53 -3.62
CA PHE A 136 10.91 -2.57 -4.64
C PHE A 136 10.94 -3.95 -5.28
N ILE A 137 10.96 -3.98 -6.62
CA ILE A 137 11.18 -5.19 -7.41
C ILE A 137 12.28 -4.88 -8.43
N PRO A 138 13.37 -5.67 -8.48
CA PRO A 138 14.47 -5.42 -9.41
C PRO A 138 14.08 -5.68 -10.88
N GLY A 139 14.64 -4.90 -11.79
CA GLY A 139 14.49 -5.08 -13.24
C GLY A 139 13.07 -4.85 -13.74
N ALA A 140 12.59 -5.71 -14.62
CA ALA A 140 11.22 -5.65 -15.19
C ALA A 140 10.16 -6.28 -14.27
N GLY A 141 10.54 -6.79 -13.10
CA GLY A 141 9.62 -7.43 -12.16
C GLY A 141 8.86 -8.57 -12.81
N LEU A 142 7.55 -8.60 -12.56
CA LEU A 142 6.64 -9.63 -13.11
C LEU A 142 6.48 -9.59 -14.64
N LEU A 143 6.92 -8.53 -15.30
CA LEU A 143 6.89 -8.44 -16.76
C LEU A 143 8.08 -9.14 -17.43
N LYS A 144 9.06 -9.61 -16.66
CA LYS A 144 10.17 -10.38 -17.18
C LYS A 144 9.70 -11.77 -17.61
N THR A 145 10.12 -12.21 -18.80
CA THR A 145 9.75 -13.52 -19.33
C THR A 145 10.20 -14.65 -18.37
N GLY A 146 9.28 -15.55 -18.04
CA GLY A 146 9.53 -16.69 -17.14
C GLY A 146 9.38 -16.39 -15.66
N GLU A 147 9.05 -15.15 -15.27
CA GLU A 147 8.69 -14.82 -13.89
C GLU A 147 7.21 -15.14 -13.63
N SER A 148 6.91 -15.56 -12.41
CA SER A 148 5.54 -15.82 -11.96
C SER A 148 5.28 -15.14 -10.63
N PHE A 149 4.02 -14.81 -10.38
CA PHE A 149 3.58 -14.29 -9.09
C PHE A 149 3.42 -15.47 -8.12
N GLY A 150 4.17 -15.41 -6.99
CA GLY A 150 4.09 -16.43 -5.96
C GLY A 150 2.78 -16.32 -5.18
N SER A 151 2.01 -17.42 -5.18
CA SER A 151 0.75 -17.48 -4.42
C SER A 151 0.93 -17.96 -2.98
N SER A 152 2.10 -18.49 -2.64
CA SER A 152 2.40 -19.07 -1.32
C SER A 152 2.43 -18.04 -0.19
N SER A 153 2.60 -16.78 -0.52
CA SER A 153 2.66 -15.64 0.42
C SER A 153 1.37 -14.86 0.55
N ASP A 154 0.28 -15.29 -0.09
CA ASP A 154 -1.02 -14.66 0.07
C ASP A 154 -1.52 -14.78 1.51
N TYR A 155 -2.05 -13.68 2.03
CA TYR A 155 -2.67 -13.64 3.35
C TYR A 155 -4.18 -13.87 3.25
N ILE A 156 -4.67 -14.74 4.13
CA ILE A 156 -6.11 -14.98 4.30
C ILE A 156 -6.50 -14.52 5.69
N ARG A 157 -7.57 -13.74 5.78
CA ARG A 157 -8.14 -13.35 7.06
C ARG A 157 -8.88 -14.52 7.68
N VAL A 158 -8.47 -14.91 8.89
CA VAL A 158 -9.16 -15.92 9.71
C VAL A 158 -9.41 -15.33 11.10
N GLY A 159 -10.67 -15.29 11.54
CA GLY A 159 -11.03 -14.78 12.85
C GLY A 159 -10.61 -13.33 13.14
N GLY A 160 -10.55 -12.48 12.11
CA GLY A 160 -10.15 -11.08 12.23
C GLY A 160 -8.64 -10.82 12.21
N LYS A 161 -7.81 -11.85 12.11
CA LYS A 161 -6.35 -11.75 12.04
C LYS A 161 -5.85 -12.11 10.63
N ASP A 162 -4.79 -11.45 10.20
CA ASP A 162 -4.07 -11.84 9.00
C ASP A 162 -3.25 -13.10 9.28
N VAL A 163 -3.42 -14.12 8.46
CA VAL A 163 -2.65 -15.37 8.55
C VAL A 163 -2.09 -15.72 7.18
N ASN A 164 -0.95 -16.36 7.16
CA ASN A 164 -0.34 -16.86 5.94
C ASN A 164 -1.16 -18.05 5.42
N LYS A 165 -1.46 -18.08 4.12
CA LYS A 165 -2.23 -19.13 3.44
C LYS A 165 -1.64 -20.53 3.66
N SER A 166 -0.32 -20.66 3.68
CA SER A 166 0.36 -21.92 3.89
C SER A 166 0.08 -22.53 5.29
N SER A 167 -0.15 -21.71 6.30
CA SER A 167 -0.50 -22.20 7.65
C SER A 167 -1.92 -22.75 7.73
N LEU A 168 -2.84 -22.25 6.88
CA LEU A 168 -4.21 -22.78 6.81
C LEU A 168 -4.28 -24.14 6.12
N LEU A 169 -3.50 -24.35 5.07
CA LEU A 169 -3.44 -25.62 4.37
C LEU A 169 -2.87 -26.74 5.25
N GLN A 170 -1.87 -26.43 6.10
CA GLN A 170 -1.32 -27.41 7.04
C GLN A 170 -2.31 -27.84 8.12
N ASN A 171 -3.23 -26.95 8.53
CA ASN A 171 -4.25 -27.28 9.52
C ASN A 171 -5.40 -28.11 8.92
N HIS A 172 -5.69 -27.97 7.61
CA HIS A 172 -6.70 -28.78 6.92
C HIS A 172 -6.25 -30.25 6.71
N VAL A 173 -4.96 -30.47 6.47
CA VAL A 173 -4.39 -31.83 6.31
C VAL A 173 -4.38 -32.59 7.63
N LYS A 174 -4.26 -31.90 8.78
CA LYS A 174 -4.29 -32.55 10.11
C LYS A 174 -5.70 -32.81 10.66
N GLY A 175 -6.75 -32.21 10.08
CA GLY A 175 -8.14 -32.39 10.51
C GLY A 175 -8.91 -33.47 9.73
N GLY A 176 -8.29 -34.16 8.78
CA GLY A 176 -8.90 -35.19 7.94
C GLY A 176 -8.62 -36.66 8.37
N GLU A 177 -7.89 -36.86 9.48
CA GLU A 177 -7.66 -38.17 10.07
C GLU A 177 -8.34 -38.24 11.44
N SER A 178 -9.66 -38.42 11.43
CA SER A 178 -10.44 -38.92 12.58
C SER A 178 -11.74 -39.58 12.11
#